data_498591cd75e8024383a7a9875ec770a7
#
_entry.id   498591cd75e8024383a7a9875ec770a7
#
_cell.length_a   1.000
_cell.length_b   1.000
_cell.length_c   1.000
_cell.angle_alpha   90.00
_cell.angle_beta   90.00
_cell.angle_gamma   90.00
#
_symmetry.space_group_name_H-M   'P 1'
#
loop_
_entity.id
_entity.type
_entity.pdbx_description
1 polymer ?
#
loop_
_entity_poly.entity_id
_entity_poly.type
_entity_poly.pdbx_seq_one_letter_code
_entity_poly.pdbx_strand_id
1 'polypeptide(L)'
;MYNLFASLFATRWQYKITLIVLKFWTPTFAEMDTSSPAAFVNGESLKMFVGRRVRTVVQVQRIEGGMVVGQSTDGRPLTIKSAMDIPVSHFMEVYGIAENDQTIRAEVCTDFGPNFGEIWHTYGVCLCPMDHSNVNC
;
A
#
# COMPACT_ATOMS: atom_id res chain seq x y z
N MET A 1 19.79 34.11 -49.77
CA MET A 1 18.49 33.43 -49.95
C MET A 1 18.50 31.98 -49.55
N TYR A 2 19.66 31.32 -49.42
CA TYR A 2 19.77 29.91 -49.00
C TYR A 2 19.75 29.68 -47.49
N ASN A 3 19.93 30.71 -46.67
CA ASN A 3 20.00 30.53 -45.19
C ASN A 3 18.65 30.54 -44.46
N LEU A 4 17.58 31.00 -45.12
CA LEU A 4 16.24 31.03 -44.49
C LEU A 4 15.53 29.66 -44.50
N PHE A 5 15.81 28.83 -45.51
CA PHE A 5 15.23 27.48 -45.58
C PHE A 5 15.90 26.48 -44.63
N ALA A 6 17.20 26.61 -44.39
CA ALA A 6 17.92 25.77 -43.48
C ALA A 6 17.52 26.03 -42.00
N SER A 7 17.19 27.27 -41.66
CA SER A 7 16.77 27.61 -40.30
C SER A 7 15.33 27.15 -40.00
N LEU A 8 14.45 27.12 -40.97
CA LEU A 8 13.08 26.60 -40.82
C LEU A 8 13.03 25.06 -40.69
N PHE A 9 13.92 24.34 -41.38
CA PHE A 9 14.05 22.89 -41.23
C PHE A 9 14.67 22.50 -39.88
N ALA A 10 15.66 23.23 -39.41
CA ALA A 10 16.29 22.99 -38.12
C ALA A 10 15.33 23.20 -36.96
N THR A 11 14.47 24.22 -37.00
CA THR A 11 13.46 24.46 -35.96
C THR A 11 12.38 23.38 -35.93
N ARG A 12 11.98 22.84 -37.06
CA ARG A 12 10.96 21.80 -37.14
C ARG A 12 11.44 20.44 -36.65
N TRP A 13 12.71 20.13 -36.82
CA TRP A 13 13.35 18.95 -36.25
C TRP A 13 13.60 19.11 -34.74
N GLN A 14 13.95 20.30 -34.30
CA GLN A 14 14.17 20.62 -32.90
C GLN A 14 12.88 20.41 -32.07
N TYR A 15 11.73 20.81 -32.57
CA TYR A 15 10.44 20.59 -31.90
C TYR A 15 10.07 19.13 -31.76
N LYS A 16 10.37 18.31 -32.75
CA LYS A 16 10.09 16.86 -32.66
C LYS A 16 11.00 16.18 -31.66
N ILE A 17 12.26 16.54 -31.60
CA ILE A 17 13.21 15.99 -30.62
C ILE A 17 12.86 16.46 -29.22
N THR A 18 12.48 17.72 -29.03
CA THR A 18 12.07 18.26 -27.73
C THR A 18 10.79 17.61 -27.23
N LEU A 19 9.81 17.33 -28.09
CA LEU A 19 8.59 16.61 -27.73
C LEU A 19 8.84 15.13 -27.42
N ILE A 20 9.80 14.50 -28.11
CA ILE A 20 10.18 13.11 -27.82
C ILE A 20 10.96 13.04 -26.50
N VAL A 21 11.88 13.95 -26.26
CA VAL A 21 12.66 14.03 -25.02
C VAL A 21 11.75 14.37 -23.83
N LEU A 22 10.76 15.24 -23.99
CA LEU A 22 9.76 15.51 -22.96
C LEU A 22 8.86 14.31 -22.67
N LYS A 23 8.57 13.46 -23.65
CA LYS A 23 7.84 12.21 -23.44
C LYS A 23 8.68 11.12 -22.76
N PHE A 24 9.98 11.11 -22.95
CA PHE A 24 10.90 10.16 -22.31
C PHE A 24 11.44 10.65 -20.96
N TRP A 25 11.40 11.95 -20.70
CA TRP A 25 11.89 12.56 -19.46
C TRP A 25 10.77 12.94 -18.49
N THR A 26 9.54 12.67 -18.76
CA THR A 26 8.63 12.58 -17.64
C THR A 26 9.07 11.36 -16.86
N PRO A 27 9.76 11.51 -15.71
CA PRO A 27 9.78 10.40 -14.77
C PRO A 27 8.29 10.10 -14.59
N THR A 28 7.90 8.90 -14.91
CA THR A 28 6.74 8.33 -14.29
C THR A 28 7.11 8.30 -12.80
N PHE A 29 7.00 9.47 -12.15
CA PHE A 29 6.64 9.45 -10.78
C PHE A 29 5.32 8.66 -10.83
N ALA A 30 5.41 7.37 -10.51
CA ALA A 30 4.27 6.74 -9.89
C ALA A 30 3.88 7.80 -8.85
N GLU A 31 2.85 8.56 -9.15
CA GLU A 31 2.28 9.47 -8.20
C GLU A 31 2.06 8.62 -6.97
N MET A 32 3.01 8.72 -6.03
CA MET A 32 2.66 8.40 -4.67
C MET A 32 1.57 9.41 -4.39
N ASP A 33 0.35 8.98 -4.62
CA ASP A 33 -0.82 9.76 -4.30
C ASP A 33 -0.86 9.91 -2.80
N THR A 34 -0.05 10.87 -2.31
CA THR A 34 0.01 11.26 -0.90
C THR A 34 -1.23 12.08 -0.53
N SER A 35 -2.10 12.36 -1.48
CA SER A 35 -3.32 13.13 -1.27
C SER A 35 -4.41 12.35 -0.53
N SER A 36 -4.31 11.01 -0.50
CA SER A 36 -5.22 10.15 0.25
C SER A 36 -4.41 9.30 1.24
N PRO A 37 -4.40 9.66 2.53
CA PRO A 37 -3.76 8.84 3.54
C PRO A 37 -4.39 7.44 3.54
N ALA A 38 -3.55 6.39 3.67
CA ALA A 38 -4.05 5.04 3.77
C ALA A 38 -4.97 4.88 4.99
N ALA A 39 -6.18 4.42 4.75
CA ALA A 39 -7.12 4.16 5.82
C ALA A 39 -6.62 2.99 6.68
N PHE A 40 -6.64 3.16 7.99
CA PHE A 40 -6.39 2.03 8.89
C PHE A 40 -7.62 1.13 8.93
N VAL A 41 -7.44 -0.14 8.60
CA VAL A 41 -8.53 -1.11 8.45
C VAL A 41 -8.26 -2.38 9.23
N ASN A 42 -9.32 -3.07 9.61
CA ASN A 42 -9.31 -4.44 10.12
C ASN A 42 -9.98 -5.39 9.09
N GLY A 43 -10.07 -6.68 9.40
CA GLY A 43 -10.65 -7.65 8.49
C GLY A 43 -12.11 -7.37 8.14
N GLU A 44 -12.89 -6.80 9.06
CA GLU A 44 -14.29 -6.48 8.80
C GLU A 44 -14.47 -5.25 7.91
N SER A 45 -13.69 -4.21 8.16
CA SER A 45 -13.79 -2.94 7.44
C SER A 45 -13.15 -2.97 6.05
N LEU A 46 -12.26 -3.94 5.78
CA LEU A 46 -11.53 -4.04 4.52
C LEU A 46 -12.44 -4.01 3.28
N LYS A 47 -13.60 -4.64 3.36
CA LYS A 47 -14.59 -4.68 2.27
C LYS A 47 -15.06 -3.30 1.79
N MET A 48 -15.00 -2.28 2.65
CA MET A 48 -15.40 -0.91 2.31
C MET A 48 -14.30 -0.13 1.58
N PHE A 49 -13.08 -0.67 1.58
CA PHE A 49 -11.90 0.00 1.03
C PHE A 49 -11.29 -0.73 -0.17
N VAL A 50 -12.01 -1.65 -0.79
CA VAL A 50 -11.55 -2.37 -1.98
C VAL A 50 -11.16 -1.38 -3.08
N GLY A 51 -9.98 -1.58 -3.67
CA GLY A 51 -9.39 -0.70 -4.67
C GLY A 51 -8.67 0.54 -4.10
N ARG A 52 -8.65 0.70 -2.78
CA ARG A 52 -8.00 1.83 -2.10
C ARG A 52 -6.74 1.40 -1.35
N ARG A 53 -5.88 2.36 -1.07
CA ARG A 53 -4.74 2.16 -0.17
C ARG A 53 -5.22 2.03 1.26
N VAL A 54 -4.77 0.96 1.89
CA VAL A 54 -5.11 0.60 3.26
C VAL A 54 -3.85 0.30 4.06
N ARG A 55 -3.99 0.42 5.36
CA ARG A 55 -2.99 0.06 6.35
C ARG A 55 -3.63 -0.84 7.37
N THR A 56 -2.99 -1.94 7.69
CA THR A 56 -3.49 -2.88 8.70
C THR A 56 -2.35 -3.54 9.45
N VAL A 57 -2.63 -4.07 10.62
CA VAL A 57 -1.70 -4.91 11.37
C VAL A 57 -2.28 -6.30 11.46
N VAL A 58 -1.46 -7.29 11.17
CA VAL A 58 -1.81 -8.70 11.22
C VAL A 58 -0.76 -9.50 11.96
N GLN A 59 -1.18 -10.56 12.64
CA GLN A 59 -0.30 -11.58 13.17
C GLN A 59 -0.12 -12.69 12.15
N VAL A 60 1.11 -12.96 11.75
CA VAL A 60 1.44 -13.98 10.76
C VAL A 60 1.09 -15.36 11.30
N GLN A 61 0.19 -16.06 10.62
CA GLN A 61 -0.22 -17.42 10.99
C GLN A 61 0.52 -18.48 10.15
N ARG A 62 0.66 -18.23 8.85
CA ARG A 62 1.33 -19.13 7.92
C ARG A 62 1.78 -18.39 6.66
N ILE A 63 2.72 -19.01 5.96
CA ILE A 63 3.25 -18.53 4.68
C ILE A 63 3.00 -19.61 3.65
N GLU A 64 2.34 -19.26 2.56
CA GLU A 64 2.01 -20.20 1.48
C GLU A 64 2.31 -19.55 0.12
N GLY A 65 3.30 -20.10 -0.61
CA GLY A 65 3.56 -19.71 -2.00
C GLY A 65 3.85 -18.21 -2.23
N GLY A 66 4.57 -17.57 -1.31
CA GLY A 66 4.86 -16.12 -1.40
C GLY A 66 3.70 -15.23 -0.95
N MET A 67 2.66 -15.82 -0.39
CA MET A 67 1.56 -15.12 0.28
C MET A 67 1.61 -15.38 1.79
N VAL A 68 1.36 -14.35 2.56
CA VAL A 68 1.24 -14.46 4.01
C VAL A 68 -0.23 -14.49 4.38
N VAL A 69 -0.62 -15.48 5.17
CA VAL A 69 -1.93 -15.51 5.81
C VAL A 69 -1.75 -15.05 7.24
N GLY A 70 -2.37 -13.95 7.59
CA GLY A 70 -2.31 -13.35 8.91
C GLY A 70 -3.70 -13.19 9.52
N GLN A 71 -3.73 -13.10 10.83
CA GLN A 71 -4.93 -12.79 11.59
C GLN A 71 -4.96 -11.28 11.86
N SER A 72 -6.04 -10.63 11.46
CA SER A 72 -6.28 -9.22 11.75
C SER A 72 -6.64 -9.01 13.23
N THR A 73 -6.64 -7.76 13.67
CA THR A 73 -6.96 -7.36 15.04
C THR A 73 -8.37 -7.77 15.50
N ASP A 74 -9.29 -8.00 14.58
CA ASP A 74 -10.65 -8.49 14.81
C ASP A 74 -10.77 -10.03 14.76
N GLY A 75 -9.64 -10.74 14.61
CA GLY A 75 -9.60 -12.20 14.53
C GLY A 75 -9.88 -12.78 13.14
N ARG A 76 -10.16 -11.96 12.14
CA ARG A 76 -10.43 -12.44 10.77
C ARG A 76 -9.13 -12.73 10.02
N PRO A 77 -9.09 -13.81 9.23
CA PRO A 77 -7.93 -14.10 8.39
C PRO A 77 -7.86 -13.13 7.22
N LEU A 78 -6.66 -12.62 6.96
CA LEU A 78 -6.33 -11.80 5.79
C LEU A 78 -5.18 -12.44 5.02
N THR A 79 -5.27 -12.39 3.70
CA THR A 79 -4.22 -12.85 2.79
C THR A 79 -3.44 -11.65 2.27
N ILE A 80 -2.14 -11.66 2.46
CA ILE A 80 -1.25 -10.59 2.03
C ILE A 80 -0.40 -11.11 0.88
N LYS A 81 -0.59 -10.55 -0.31
CA LYS A 81 0.22 -10.85 -1.50
C LYS A 81 1.44 -9.95 -1.54
N SER A 82 2.54 -10.47 -2.07
CA SER A 82 3.82 -9.75 -2.20
C SER A 82 4.41 -9.31 -0.85
N ALA A 83 4.05 -10.00 0.24
CA ALA A 83 4.63 -9.75 1.53
C ALA A 83 6.08 -10.23 1.59
N MET A 84 6.86 -9.60 2.46
CA MET A 84 8.19 -10.09 2.82
C MET A 84 8.05 -11.42 3.61
N ASP A 85 9.09 -12.24 3.59
CA ASP A 85 9.16 -13.43 4.43
C ASP A 85 9.33 -13.03 5.90
N ILE A 86 8.21 -12.91 6.60
CA ILE A 86 8.16 -12.57 8.02
C ILE A 86 7.82 -13.85 8.79
N PRO A 87 8.56 -14.18 9.86
CA PRO A 87 8.34 -15.40 10.61
C PRO A 87 6.92 -15.52 11.14
N VAL A 88 6.44 -16.76 11.25
CA VAL A 88 5.15 -17.08 11.90
C VAL A 88 5.14 -16.58 13.33
N SER A 89 3.99 -16.16 13.81
CA SER A 89 3.74 -15.56 15.12
C SER A 89 4.24 -14.11 15.28
N HIS A 90 4.94 -13.57 14.31
CA HIS A 90 5.28 -12.13 14.32
C HIS A 90 4.06 -11.28 13.94
N PHE A 91 4.06 -10.07 14.45
CA PHE A 91 3.12 -9.04 14.04
C PHE A 91 3.76 -8.21 12.93
N MET A 92 3.00 -7.96 11.90
CA MET A 92 3.45 -7.10 10.81
C MET A 92 2.43 -6.03 10.49
N GLU A 93 2.92 -4.85 10.19
CA GLU A 93 2.15 -3.80 9.55
C GLU A 93 2.22 -3.96 8.04
N VAL A 94 1.08 -3.88 7.40
CA VAL A 94 0.94 -3.95 5.95
C VAL A 94 0.38 -2.64 5.43
N TYR A 95 1.08 -2.04 4.49
CA TYR A 95 0.61 -0.92 3.70
C TYR A 95 0.46 -1.40 2.25
N GLY A 96 -0.69 -1.23 1.65
CA GLY A 96 -0.94 -1.72 0.31
C GLY A 96 -2.34 -1.42 -0.22
N ILE A 97 -2.72 -2.09 -1.28
CA ILE A 97 -4.01 -1.91 -1.94
C ILE A 97 -4.91 -3.10 -1.60
N ALA A 98 -6.12 -2.82 -1.12
CA ALA A 98 -7.15 -3.84 -0.94
C ALA A 98 -7.63 -4.36 -2.29
N GLU A 99 -7.35 -5.62 -2.60
CA GLU A 99 -7.82 -6.24 -3.84
C GLU A 99 -9.25 -6.76 -3.73
N ASN A 100 -9.57 -7.29 -2.55
CA ASN A 100 -10.92 -7.75 -2.22
C ASN A 100 -11.15 -7.67 -0.71
N ASP A 101 -12.22 -8.25 -0.22
CA ASP A 101 -12.65 -8.22 1.18
C ASP A 101 -11.71 -8.94 2.16
N GLN A 102 -10.79 -9.77 1.68
CA GLN A 102 -9.86 -10.56 2.48
C GLN A 102 -8.41 -10.52 1.99
N THR A 103 -8.13 -9.82 0.90
CA THR A 103 -6.82 -9.84 0.28
C THR A 103 -6.28 -8.43 0.08
N ILE A 104 -5.04 -8.24 0.52
CA ILE A 104 -4.29 -7.00 0.35
C ILE A 104 -3.04 -7.30 -0.46
N ARG A 105 -2.80 -6.51 -1.49
CA ARG A 105 -1.52 -6.50 -2.20
C ARG A 105 -0.60 -5.53 -1.48
N ALA A 106 0.39 -6.07 -0.78
CA ALA A 106 1.32 -5.27 -0.01
C ALA A 106 2.26 -4.47 -0.92
N GLU A 107 2.45 -3.20 -0.59
CA GLU A 107 3.48 -2.31 -1.14
C GLU A 107 4.64 -2.17 -0.16
N VAL A 108 4.34 -2.10 1.12
CA VAL A 108 5.31 -2.04 2.21
C VAL A 108 4.86 -2.93 3.36
N CYS A 109 5.78 -3.69 3.91
CA CYS A 109 5.59 -4.48 5.12
C CYS A 109 6.64 -4.11 6.16
N THR A 110 6.23 -3.99 7.41
CA THR A 110 7.12 -3.72 8.54
C THR A 110 6.91 -4.80 9.60
N ASP A 111 7.99 -5.49 9.98
CA ASP A 111 7.96 -6.49 11.05
C ASP A 111 8.10 -5.80 12.41
N PHE A 112 7.14 -6.04 13.31
CA PHE A 112 7.14 -5.56 14.69
C PHE A 112 7.64 -6.62 15.69
N GLY A 113 7.95 -7.82 15.20
CA GLY A 113 8.38 -8.92 16.05
C GLY A 113 7.24 -9.67 16.77
N PRO A 114 7.59 -10.69 17.57
CA PRO A 114 6.59 -11.55 18.21
C PRO A 114 5.92 -10.92 19.43
N ASN A 115 6.55 -9.95 20.09
CA ASN A 115 6.11 -9.41 21.37
C ASN A 115 5.16 -8.21 21.23
N PHE A 116 4.83 -7.82 20.02
CA PHE A 116 3.98 -6.67 19.77
C PHE A 116 2.55 -6.84 20.33
N GLY A 117 2.07 -8.09 20.41
CA GLY A 117 0.76 -8.42 20.99
C GLY A 117 0.62 -8.07 22.47
N GLU A 118 1.70 -8.11 23.24
CA GLU A 118 1.67 -7.72 24.66
C GLU A 118 1.47 -6.21 24.83
N ILE A 119 2.00 -5.42 23.90
CA ILE A 119 1.84 -3.97 23.88
C ILE A 119 0.38 -3.57 23.62
N TRP A 120 -0.35 -4.31 22.78
CA TRP A 120 -1.76 -4.10 22.55
C TRP A 120 -2.61 -4.23 23.82
N HIS A 121 -2.33 -5.23 24.63
CA HIS A 121 -3.06 -5.47 25.87
C HIS A 121 -2.67 -4.47 26.96
N THR A 122 -1.43 -4.01 26.98
CA THR A 122 -0.91 -3.15 28.05
C THR A 122 -1.29 -1.68 27.89
N TYR A 123 -1.36 -1.18 26.67
CA TYR A 123 -1.65 0.24 26.42
C TYR A 123 -3.09 0.55 26.03
N GLY A 124 -3.97 -0.47 26.02
CA GLY A 124 -5.39 -0.26 25.74
C GLY A 124 -5.67 0.47 24.43
N VAL A 125 -4.76 0.36 23.45
CA VAL A 125 -5.00 0.90 22.12
C VAL A 125 -6.00 -0.01 21.43
N CYS A 126 -7.24 0.08 21.87
CA CYS A 126 -8.36 -0.43 21.11
C CYS A 126 -8.44 0.39 19.82
N LEU A 127 -7.90 -0.15 18.74
CA LEU A 127 -8.25 0.28 17.38
C LEU A 127 -9.66 -0.29 17.05
N CYS A 128 -10.57 -0.10 17.97
CA CYS A 128 -11.98 -0.31 17.69
C CYS A 128 -12.44 0.82 16.77
N PRO A 129 -13.12 0.52 15.67
CA PRO A 129 -13.89 1.55 15.01
C PRO A 129 -14.79 2.21 16.06
N MET A 130 -14.79 3.54 16.08
CA MET A 130 -15.66 4.30 16.97
C MET A 130 -17.12 3.97 16.68
N ASP A 131 -17.60 2.90 17.24
CA ASP A 131 -19.02 2.69 17.42
C ASP A 131 -19.34 3.06 18.87
N HIS A 132 -20.10 4.11 19.05
CA HIS A 132 -20.42 4.72 20.34
C HIS A 132 -21.25 3.84 21.29
N SER A 133 -21.43 2.56 20.99
CA SER A 133 -22.39 1.74 21.71
C SER A 133 -21.84 0.65 22.63
N ASN A 134 -20.52 0.37 22.69
CA ASN A 134 -19.98 -0.56 23.66
C ASN A 134 -18.50 -0.34 23.99
N VAL A 135 -18.26 0.38 25.05
CA VAL A 135 -16.94 0.46 25.70
C VAL A 135 -16.85 -0.70 26.71
N ASN A 136 -16.52 -1.86 26.23
CA ASN A 136 -16.00 -2.95 27.04
C ASN A 136 -14.84 -3.61 26.28
N CYS A 137 -13.70 -3.04 26.46
CA CYS A 137 -12.43 -3.71 26.21
C CYS A 137 -11.98 -4.41 27.50
#